data_9e5dda1a17a7345c34f5999d7e8b2c0b
#
_entry.id   9e5dda1a17a7345c34f5999d7e8b2c0b
#
_cell.length_a   1.000
_cell.length_b   1.000
_cell.length_c   1.000
_cell.angle_alpha   90.00
_cell.angle_beta   90.00
_cell.angle_gamma   90.00
#
_symmetry.space_group_name_H-M   'P 1'
#
loop_
_entity.id
_entity.type
_entity.pdbx_description
1 polymer ?
#
loop_
_entity_poly.entity_id
_entity_poly.type
_entity_poly.pdbx_seq_one_letter_code
_entity_poly.pdbx_strand_id
1 'polypeptide(L)'
;MRKKDVPDRYYTRKSDGQTWHYDELISYCLSLDADLRNAYDCLQDLYRYMRVEGTFARCVENVGFVATKLENCRNEILSKVAATYRKWASEIARGLARNEFGMVFTNAKMEAANDVAQTMIDAAYGYRNFQRFRKRFLLMRWNRKR
;
A
#
# COMPACT_ATOMS: atom_id res chain seq x y z
N MET A 1 -8.00 0.85 -6.68
CA MET A 1 -7.47 -0.32 -7.41
C MET A 1 -6.34 0.15 -8.32
N ARG A 2 -5.23 -0.59 -8.42
CA ARG A 2 -4.16 -0.25 -9.37
C ARG A 2 -4.61 -0.57 -10.78
N LYS A 3 -4.25 0.27 -11.75
CA LYS A 3 -4.62 0.05 -13.16
C LYS A 3 -4.23 -1.34 -13.68
N LYS A 4 -3.08 -1.88 -13.24
CA LYS A 4 -2.61 -3.23 -13.63
C LYS A 4 -3.40 -4.40 -13.00
N ASP A 5 -4.16 -4.12 -11.93
CA ASP A 5 -4.92 -5.12 -11.20
C ASP A 5 -6.40 -5.13 -11.62
N VAL A 6 -6.73 -4.37 -12.67
CA VAL A 6 -8.06 -4.36 -13.29
C VAL A 6 -8.26 -5.71 -13.96
N PRO A 7 -9.33 -6.44 -13.63
CA PRO A 7 -9.59 -7.74 -14.26
C PRO A 7 -9.83 -7.60 -15.74
N ASP A 8 -9.18 -8.44 -16.56
CA ASP A 8 -9.45 -8.58 -17.99
C ASP A 8 -10.69 -9.46 -18.20
N ARG A 9 -11.85 -8.92 -17.81
CA ARG A 9 -13.15 -9.59 -17.95
C ARG A 9 -14.29 -8.59 -18.09
N TYR A 10 -15.42 -9.08 -18.56
CA TYR A 10 -16.65 -8.30 -18.67
C TYR A 10 -17.46 -8.35 -17.37
N TYR A 11 -18.12 -7.24 -17.09
CA TYR A 11 -19.13 -7.10 -16.05
C TYR A 11 -20.49 -6.85 -16.69
N THR A 12 -21.49 -7.66 -16.36
CA THR A 12 -22.87 -7.44 -16.83
C THR A 12 -23.67 -6.82 -15.69
N ARG A 13 -24.22 -5.61 -15.94
CA ARG A 13 -25.06 -4.91 -14.98
C ARG A 13 -26.44 -5.56 -14.91
N LYS A 14 -26.84 -5.93 -13.68
CA LYS A 14 -28.11 -6.67 -13.46
C LYS A 14 -29.37 -5.87 -13.77
N SER A 15 -29.32 -4.52 -13.72
CA SER A 15 -30.47 -3.64 -13.89
C SER A 15 -30.95 -3.53 -15.34
N ASP A 16 -30.07 -3.58 -16.30
CA ASP A 16 -30.34 -3.32 -17.72
C ASP A 16 -29.67 -4.32 -18.69
N GLY A 17 -28.91 -5.28 -18.15
CA GLY A 17 -28.22 -6.29 -18.95
C GLY A 17 -27.03 -5.77 -19.78
N GLN A 18 -26.66 -4.48 -19.63
CA GLN A 18 -25.49 -3.94 -20.34
C GLN A 18 -24.21 -4.60 -19.86
N THR A 19 -23.38 -4.96 -20.81
CA THR A 19 -22.07 -5.60 -20.57
C THR A 19 -20.95 -4.61 -20.85
N TRP A 20 -20.08 -4.43 -19.87
CA TRP A 20 -18.96 -3.50 -19.91
C TRP A 20 -17.66 -4.27 -19.65
N HIS A 21 -16.60 -3.94 -20.39
CA HIS A 21 -15.27 -4.32 -19.95
C HIS A 21 -14.90 -3.49 -18.71
N TYR A 22 -14.15 -4.06 -17.75
CA TYR A 22 -13.80 -3.35 -16.53
C TYR A 22 -13.06 -2.03 -16.77
N ASP A 23 -12.19 -1.96 -17.78
CA ASP A 23 -11.49 -0.73 -18.15
C ASP A 23 -12.45 0.36 -18.64
N GLU A 24 -13.46 -0.03 -19.43
CA GLU A 24 -14.51 0.88 -19.91
C GLU A 24 -15.35 1.39 -18.78
N LEU A 25 -15.72 0.48 -17.85
CA LEU A 25 -16.50 0.85 -16.65
C LEU A 25 -15.75 1.84 -15.78
N ILE A 26 -14.44 1.59 -15.54
CA ILE A 26 -13.59 2.52 -14.77
C ILE A 26 -13.49 3.85 -15.49
N SER A 27 -13.26 3.86 -16.79
CA SER A 27 -13.16 5.08 -17.60
C SER A 27 -14.46 5.88 -17.56
N TYR A 28 -15.59 5.20 -17.63
CA TYR A 28 -16.90 5.81 -17.48
C TYR A 28 -17.07 6.42 -16.10
N CYS A 29 -16.81 5.68 -15.02
CA CYS A 29 -16.90 6.20 -13.66
C CYS A 29 -16.02 7.44 -13.44
N LEU A 30 -14.80 7.43 -13.96
CA LEU A 30 -13.87 8.56 -13.89
C LEU A 30 -14.30 9.74 -14.78
N SER A 31 -15.19 9.56 -15.75
CA SER A 31 -15.73 10.65 -16.56
C SER A 31 -16.84 11.42 -15.86
N LEU A 32 -17.47 10.83 -14.84
CA LEU A 32 -18.60 11.43 -14.15
C LEU A 32 -18.19 12.55 -13.17
N ASP A 33 -16.96 12.48 -12.65
CA ASP A 33 -16.47 13.41 -11.65
C ASP A 33 -14.98 13.70 -11.85
N ALA A 34 -14.65 15.00 -12.01
CA ALA A 34 -13.27 15.45 -12.23
C ALA A 34 -12.39 15.25 -10.99
N ASP A 35 -12.94 15.42 -9.78
CA ASP A 35 -12.19 15.23 -8.53
C ASP A 35 -11.87 13.75 -8.30
N LEU A 36 -12.83 12.87 -8.61
CA LEU A 36 -12.59 11.43 -8.57
C LEU A 36 -11.50 11.01 -9.56
N ARG A 37 -11.52 11.56 -10.78
CA ARG A 37 -10.46 11.32 -11.78
C ARG A 37 -9.10 11.78 -11.25
N ASN A 38 -9.01 13.01 -10.74
CA ASN A 38 -7.77 13.58 -10.20
C ASN A 38 -7.23 12.74 -9.03
N ALA A 39 -8.10 12.34 -8.10
CA ALA A 39 -7.73 11.48 -6.98
C ALA A 39 -7.22 10.11 -7.46
N TYR A 40 -7.88 9.52 -8.46
CA TYR A 40 -7.46 8.26 -9.06
C TYR A 40 -6.08 8.38 -9.72
N ASP A 41 -5.84 9.44 -10.50
CA ASP A 41 -4.56 9.67 -11.17
C ASP A 41 -3.43 9.90 -10.16
N CYS A 42 -3.67 10.66 -9.08
CA CYS A 42 -2.72 10.82 -7.99
C CYS A 42 -2.40 9.48 -7.30
N LEU A 43 -3.40 8.62 -7.09
CA LEU A 43 -3.19 7.29 -6.54
C LEU A 43 -2.36 6.40 -7.48
N GLN A 44 -2.59 6.46 -8.81
CA GLN A 44 -1.78 5.72 -9.79
C GLN A 44 -0.34 6.22 -9.81
N ASP A 45 -0.11 7.52 -9.73
CA ASP A 45 1.22 8.12 -9.62
C ASP A 45 1.93 7.66 -8.34
N LEU A 46 1.25 7.67 -7.19
CA LEU A 46 1.81 7.14 -5.96
C LEU A 46 2.24 5.68 -6.10
N TYR A 47 1.37 4.83 -6.67
CA TYR A 47 1.74 3.43 -6.94
C TYR A 47 2.91 3.28 -7.91
N ARG A 48 3.05 4.19 -8.88
CA ARG A 48 4.19 4.24 -9.78
C ARG A 48 5.47 4.57 -9.01
N TYR A 49 5.45 5.62 -8.20
CA TYR A 49 6.59 6.06 -7.40
C TYR A 49 7.02 5.04 -6.34
N MET A 50 6.08 4.31 -5.75
CA MET A 50 6.39 3.21 -4.83
C MET A 50 7.22 2.07 -5.46
N ARG A 51 7.26 1.98 -6.79
CA ARG A 51 7.99 0.94 -7.53
C ARG A 51 9.30 1.41 -8.12
N VAL A 52 9.49 2.73 -8.20
CA VAL A 52 10.72 3.29 -8.75
C VAL A 52 11.82 3.10 -7.74
N GLU A 53 12.91 2.46 -8.17
CA GLU A 53 14.15 2.44 -7.40
C GLU A 53 14.65 3.87 -7.25
N GLY A 54 14.79 4.32 -6.02
CA GLY A 54 15.14 5.70 -5.77
C GLY A 54 15.90 5.90 -4.47
N THR A 55 16.75 6.92 -4.49
CA THR A 55 17.36 7.44 -3.28
C THR A 55 16.30 8.06 -2.39
N PHE A 56 16.60 8.18 -1.09
CA PHE A 56 15.71 8.84 -0.14
C PHE A 56 15.29 10.25 -0.61
N ALA A 57 16.25 11.06 -1.10
CA ALA A 57 15.96 12.41 -1.60
C ALA A 57 14.91 12.38 -2.73
N ARG A 58 15.08 11.49 -3.71
CA ARG A 58 14.12 11.34 -4.81
C ARG A 58 12.74 10.87 -4.33
N CYS A 59 12.68 10.03 -3.33
CA CYS A 59 11.41 9.63 -2.73
C CYS A 59 10.70 10.79 -2.02
N VAL A 60 11.44 11.68 -1.35
CA VAL A 60 10.87 12.89 -0.74
C VAL A 60 10.29 13.81 -1.81
N GLU A 61 11.03 14.05 -2.91
CA GLU A 61 10.55 14.85 -4.04
C GLU A 61 9.26 14.26 -4.66
N ASN A 62 9.21 12.96 -4.86
CA ASN A 62 8.05 12.27 -5.39
C ASN A 62 6.81 12.41 -4.49
N VAL A 63 6.97 12.28 -3.18
CA VAL A 63 5.90 12.51 -2.20
C VAL A 63 5.42 13.96 -2.26
N GLY A 64 6.34 14.92 -2.36
CA GLY A 64 6.03 16.34 -2.54
C GLY A 64 5.26 16.61 -3.83
N PHE A 65 5.63 15.96 -4.93
CA PHE A 65 4.95 16.10 -6.21
C PHE A 65 3.49 15.58 -6.16
N VAL A 66 3.26 14.42 -5.53
CA VAL A 66 1.90 13.90 -5.33
C VAL A 66 1.08 14.83 -4.44
N ALA A 67 1.67 15.36 -3.36
CA ALA A 67 0.98 16.31 -2.49
C ALA A 67 0.56 17.57 -3.25
N THR A 68 1.43 18.13 -4.09
CA THR A 68 1.11 19.31 -4.93
C THR A 68 -0.04 19.00 -5.92
N LYS A 69 -0.05 17.84 -6.53
CA LYS A 69 -1.18 17.44 -7.40
C LYS A 69 -2.49 17.38 -6.65
N LEU A 70 -2.51 16.82 -5.44
CA LEU A 70 -3.70 16.73 -4.60
C LEU A 70 -4.21 18.12 -4.18
N GLU A 71 -3.30 19.07 -3.86
CA GLU A 71 -3.66 20.46 -3.55
C GLU A 71 -4.32 21.15 -4.74
N ASN A 72 -3.81 20.92 -5.95
CA ASN A 72 -4.32 21.52 -7.18
C ASN A 72 -5.72 21.02 -7.58
N CYS A 73 -6.21 19.93 -7.01
CA CYS A 73 -7.56 19.41 -7.27
C CYS A 73 -8.68 20.30 -6.70
N ARG A 74 -8.36 21.32 -5.88
CA ARG A 74 -9.32 22.26 -5.24
C ARG A 74 -10.44 21.57 -4.44
N ASN A 75 -10.18 20.36 -3.96
CA ASN A 75 -11.09 19.58 -3.14
C ASN A 75 -10.60 19.55 -1.70
N GLU A 76 -11.45 19.86 -0.74
CA GLU A 76 -11.09 19.97 0.68
C GLU A 76 -10.54 18.66 1.25
N ILE A 77 -11.13 17.52 0.87
CA ILE A 77 -10.68 16.21 1.34
C ILE A 77 -9.28 15.91 0.81
N LEU A 78 -9.05 16.15 -0.49
CA LEU A 78 -7.75 15.92 -1.13
C LEU A 78 -6.68 16.86 -0.57
N SER A 79 -7.04 18.10 -0.23
CA SER A 79 -6.12 19.04 0.43
C SER A 79 -5.71 18.57 1.83
N LYS A 80 -6.61 17.97 2.61
CA LYS A 80 -6.28 17.36 3.90
C LYS A 80 -5.30 16.17 3.74
N VAL A 81 -5.51 15.36 2.70
CA VAL A 81 -4.59 14.26 2.35
C VAL A 81 -3.22 14.82 1.96
N ALA A 82 -3.17 15.87 1.15
CA ALA A 82 -1.92 16.52 0.75
C ALA A 82 -1.14 17.07 1.96
N ALA A 83 -1.83 17.73 2.90
CA ALA A 83 -1.23 18.21 4.13
C ALA A 83 -0.62 17.06 4.96
N THR A 84 -1.30 15.91 5.01
CA THR A 84 -0.77 14.71 5.67
C THR A 84 0.48 14.19 4.98
N TYR A 85 0.51 14.15 3.64
CA TYR A 85 1.70 13.74 2.87
C TYR A 85 2.87 14.69 3.09
N ARG A 86 2.64 15.99 3.13
CA ARG A 86 3.69 16.96 3.44
C ARG A 86 4.23 16.79 4.85
N LYS A 87 3.34 16.63 5.82
CA LYS A 87 3.73 16.45 7.23
C LYS A 87 4.60 15.22 7.44
N TRP A 88 4.29 14.11 6.76
CA TRP A 88 4.96 12.82 6.89
C TRP A 88 5.84 12.44 5.70
N ALA A 89 6.25 13.44 4.89
CA ALA A 89 7.00 13.18 3.66
C ALA A 89 8.30 12.40 3.90
N SER A 90 9.01 12.71 4.97
CA SER A 90 10.25 12.04 5.36
C SER A 90 10.02 10.56 5.71
N GLU A 91 9.01 10.28 6.52
CA GLU A 91 8.66 8.93 6.97
C GLU A 91 8.13 8.08 5.82
N ILE A 92 7.27 8.65 4.98
CA ILE A 92 6.76 7.99 3.77
C ILE A 92 7.92 7.68 2.83
N ALA A 93 8.82 8.66 2.59
CA ALA A 93 9.98 8.48 1.74
C ALA A 93 10.93 7.39 2.25
N ARG A 94 11.13 7.27 3.56
CA ARG A 94 11.92 6.18 4.16
C ARG A 94 11.31 4.81 3.89
N GLY A 95 9.98 4.71 3.89
CA GLY A 95 9.28 3.47 3.54
C GLY A 95 9.35 3.12 2.05
N LEU A 96 9.56 4.10 1.17
CA LEU A 96 9.67 3.93 -0.27
C LEU A 96 11.12 3.78 -0.76
N ALA A 97 12.07 4.39 -0.06
CA ALA A 97 13.50 4.38 -0.44
C ALA A 97 14.06 2.96 -0.33
N ARG A 98 14.98 2.65 -1.25
CA ARG A 98 15.78 1.43 -1.18
C ARG A 98 17.07 1.72 -0.42
N ASN A 99 17.51 0.75 0.38
CA ASN A 99 18.82 0.79 0.99
C ASN A 99 19.94 0.51 -0.04
N GLU A 100 21.19 0.57 0.37
CA GLU A 100 22.37 0.25 -0.44
C GLU A 100 22.34 -1.15 -1.06
N PHE A 101 21.56 -2.08 -0.50
CA PHE A 101 21.34 -3.43 -1.03
C PHE A 101 20.10 -3.55 -1.95
N GLY A 102 19.50 -2.43 -2.35
CA GLY A 102 18.31 -2.41 -3.18
C GLY A 102 17.00 -2.87 -2.52
N MET A 103 17.01 -3.07 -1.17
CA MET A 103 15.83 -3.54 -0.43
C MET A 103 15.00 -2.37 0.10
N VAL A 104 13.68 -2.51 0.02
CA VAL A 104 12.72 -1.59 0.65
C VAL A 104 12.54 -1.99 2.11
N PHE A 105 12.48 -1.01 3.00
CA PHE A 105 12.10 -1.24 4.39
C PHE A 105 10.61 -1.58 4.47
N THR A 106 10.29 -2.83 4.77
CA THR A 106 8.91 -3.30 4.92
C THR A 106 8.71 -3.96 6.28
N ASN A 107 7.47 -3.93 6.76
CA ASN A 107 7.08 -4.67 7.96
C ASN A 107 6.89 -6.18 7.70
N ALA A 108 7.08 -6.65 6.46
CA ALA A 108 6.84 -8.04 6.09
C ALA A 108 7.55 -9.06 6.99
N LYS A 109 8.78 -8.74 7.45
CA LYS A 109 9.51 -9.61 8.38
C LYS A 109 8.87 -9.63 9.78
N MET A 110 8.29 -8.51 10.21
CA MET A 110 7.58 -8.42 11.50
C MET A 110 6.22 -9.09 11.39
N GLU A 111 5.49 -8.90 10.31
CA GLU A 111 4.21 -9.56 10.00
C GLU A 111 4.41 -11.08 10.00
N ALA A 112 5.40 -11.60 9.25
CA ALA A 112 5.74 -13.02 9.27
C ALA A 112 6.17 -13.52 10.66
N ALA A 113 6.75 -12.68 11.51
CA ALA A 113 7.07 -13.04 12.88
C ALA A 113 5.81 -13.12 13.77
N ASN A 114 4.90 -12.16 13.58
CA ASN A 114 3.63 -12.12 14.30
C ASN A 114 2.73 -13.31 13.91
N ASP A 115 2.69 -13.69 12.63
CA ASP A 115 1.94 -14.85 12.16
C ASP A 115 2.46 -16.15 12.79
N VAL A 116 3.78 -16.31 12.90
CA VAL A 116 4.39 -17.45 13.61
C VAL A 116 4.03 -17.44 15.09
N ALA A 117 4.08 -16.26 15.72
CA ALA A 117 3.71 -16.12 17.13
C ALA A 117 2.23 -16.49 17.35
N GLN A 118 1.34 -15.98 16.49
CA GLN A 118 -0.10 -16.27 16.57
C GLN A 118 -0.36 -17.78 16.37
N THR A 119 0.22 -18.39 15.35
CA THR A 119 0.11 -19.84 15.10
C THR A 119 0.56 -20.67 16.31
N MET A 120 1.63 -20.25 16.99
CA MET A 120 2.11 -20.91 18.19
C MET A 120 1.13 -20.78 19.37
N ILE A 121 0.52 -19.60 19.53
CA ILE A 121 -0.48 -19.34 20.58
C ILE A 121 -1.72 -20.20 20.33
N ASP A 122 -2.20 -20.24 19.10
CA ASP A 122 -3.39 -20.99 18.69
C ASP A 122 -3.17 -22.51 18.86
N ALA A 123 -2.04 -23.02 18.40
CA ALA A 123 -1.68 -24.44 18.52
C ALA A 123 -1.49 -24.92 19.98
N ALA A 124 -1.18 -24.00 20.89
CA ALA A 124 -0.98 -24.31 22.31
C ALA A 124 -2.20 -23.99 23.19
N TYR A 125 -3.33 -23.58 22.56
CA TYR A 125 -4.50 -23.10 23.31
C TYR A 125 -4.16 -21.98 24.30
N GLY A 126 -3.18 -21.13 23.93
CA GLY A 126 -2.62 -20.07 24.72
C GLY A 126 -1.36 -20.47 25.52
N TYR A 127 -0.61 -19.45 25.93
CA TYR A 127 0.59 -19.61 26.76
C TYR A 127 0.41 -18.89 28.09
N ARG A 128 0.41 -19.63 29.20
CA ARG A 128 0.38 -19.06 30.54
C ARG A 128 1.72 -18.49 30.99
N ASN A 129 2.82 -18.92 30.36
CA ASN A 129 4.17 -18.54 30.74
C ASN A 129 4.89 -17.90 29.55
N PHE A 130 5.10 -16.58 29.60
CA PHE A 130 5.77 -15.81 28.56
C PHE A 130 7.22 -16.28 28.29
N GLN A 131 7.95 -16.68 29.33
CA GLN A 131 9.35 -17.14 29.15
C GLN A 131 9.45 -18.44 28.33
N ARG A 132 8.51 -19.35 28.54
CA ARG A 132 8.40 -20.58 27.74
C ARG A 132 8.00 -20.27 26.29
N PHE A 133 7.05 -19.39 26.08
CA PHE A 133 6.65 -18.90 24.76
C PHE A 133 7.85 -18.28 24.03
N ARG A 134 8.55 -17.34 24.67
CA ARG A 134 9.71 -16.65 24.12
C ARG A 134 10.81 -17.63 23.69
N LYS A 135 11.18 -18.58 24.53
CA LYS A 135 12.20 -19.59 24.22
C LYS A 135 11.81 -20.41 22.99
N ARG A 136 10.57 -20.88 22.93
CA ARG A 136 10.06 -21.69 21.82
C ARG A 136 9.99 -20.90 20.53
N PHE A 137 9.50 -19.65 20.57
CA PHE A 137 9.45 -18.74 19.43
C PHE A 137 10.85 -18.49 18.84
N LEU A 138 11.84 -18.21 19.68
CA LEU A 138 13.21 -17.99 19.24
C LEU A 138 13.83 -19.23 18.60
N LEU A 139 13.60 -20.42 19.16
CA LEU A 139 14.07 -21.68 18.59
C LEU A 139 13.44 -21.96 17.22
N MET A 140 12.15 -21.73 17.04
CA MET A 140 11.49 -21.94 15.74
C MET A 140 12.01 -20.98 14.68
N ARG A 141 12.29 -19.72 15.03
CA ARG A 141 12.87 -18.76 14.10
C ARG A 141 14.32 -19.06 13.74
N TRP A 142 15.09 -19.61 14.68
CA TRP A 142 16.48 -20.02 14.43
C TRP A 142 16.57 -21.18 13.45
N ASN A 143 15.74 -22.19 13.62
CA ASN A 143 15.72 -23.37 12.75
C ASN A 143 15.21 -23.11 11.32
N ARG A 144 14.42 -22.04 11.09
CA ARG A 144 13.98 -21.63 9.74
C ARG A 144 15.08 -20.93 8.91
N LYS A 145 16.21 -20.59 9.50
CA LYS A 145 17.33 -19.95 8.80
C LYS A 145 18.41 -20.94 8.31
N ARG A 146 18.21 -22.23 8.55
CA ARG A 146 19.00 -23.33 8.00
C ARG A 146 18.22 -24.03 6.92
#